data_7415397885a2e851e99ba1ee810f4e36
#
_entry.id   7415397885a2e851e99ba1ee810f4e36
#
_cell.length_a   1.000
_cell.length_b   1.000
_cell.length_c   1.000
_cell.angle_alpha   90.00
_cell.angle_beta   90.00
_cell.angle_gamma   90.00
#
_symmetry.space_group_name_H-M   'P 1'
#
loop_
_entity.id
_entity.type
_entity.pdbx_description
1 polymer ?
#
loop_
_entity_poly.entity_id
_entity_poly.type
_entity_poly.pdbx_seq_one_letter_code
_entity_poly.pdbx_strand_id
1 'polypeptide(L)'
;MSKEFRKQPLVSIVMNCHNGESYLSESIKSVLSQTYENWELIFWDNLSTDKSKEILKGFSDNRIKYFKSKNFTTLYEARNLAIKETNGEFISFLDVDDWWIPEKLEAQVNQFENNNDAGLVYSKYFLYNEKTKKKILAPNQKLPQGYITEELLENFIV
;
A
#
# COMPACT_ATOMS: atom_id res chain seq x y z
N MET A 1 32.51 -0.29 18.06
CA MET A 1 31.26 -1.02 18.05
C MET A 1 30.72 -0.94 16.62
N SER A 2 30.83 -2.02 15.85
CA SER A 2 30.31 -2.13 14.49
C SER A 2 28.77 -2.03 14.59
N LYS A 3 28.14 -1.05 13.89
CA LYS A 3 26.71 -1.09 13.63
C LYS A 3 26.44 -2.38 12.85
N GLU A 4 25.87 -3.40 13.50
CA GLU A 4 25.23 -4.48 12.77
C GLU A 4 24.23 -3.80 11.83
N PHE A 5 24.41 -4.01 10.53
CA PHE A 5 23.40 -3.65 9.53
C PHE A 5 22.16 -4.48 9.86
N ARG A 6 21.18 -3.89 10.55
CA ARG A 6 19.86 -4.50 10.71
C ARG A 6 19.34 -4.77 9.31
N LYS A 7 19.03 -6.02 9.04
CA LYS A 7 18.41 -6.42 7.78
C LYS A 7 17.08 -5.68 7.71
N GLN A 8 16.93 -4.76 6.76
CA GLN A 8 15.68 -4.04 6.56
C GLN A 8 14.58 -5.07 6.26
N PRO A 9 13.45 -5.11 7.00
CA PRO A 9 12.36 -6.06 6.76
C PRO A 9 11.74 -5.83 5.38
N LEU A 10 11.37 -6.90 4.67
CA LEU A 10 10.68 -6.80 3.40
C LEU A 10 9.23 -6.34 3.62
N VAL A 11 8.81 -5.31 2.89
CA VAL A 11 7.42 -4.84 2.87
C VAL A 11 6.75 -5.33 1.58
N SER A 12 5.70 -6.13 1.70
CA SER A 12 4.84 -6.49 0.57
C SER A 12 3.74 -5.44 0.42
N ILE A 13 3.75 -4.74 -0.71
CA ILE A 13 2.71 -3.79 -1.09
C ILE A 13 1.68 -4.54 -1.91
N VAL A 14 0.43 -4.59 -1.44
CA VAL A 14 -0.69 -5.22 -2.14
C VAL A 14 -1.49 -4.15 -2.87
N MET A 15 -1.56 -4.25 -4.19
CA MET A 15 -2.34 -3.37 -5.06
C MET A 15 -3.34 -4.20 -5.87
N ASN A 16 -4.62 -4.05 -5.56
CA ASN A 16 -5.70 -4.66 -6.34
C ASN A 16 -6.14 -3.71 -7.43
N CYS A 17 -6.32 -4.23 -8.64
CA CYS A 17 -6.74 -3.46 -9.80
C CYS A 17 -7.93 -4.11 -10.50
N HIS A 18 -8.94 -3.32 -10.81
CA HIS A 18 -9.98 -3.62 -11.79
C HIS A 18 -10.28 -2.34 -12.56
N ASN A 19 -9.81 -2.28 -13.82
CA ASN A 19 -9.99 -1.11 -14.70
C ASN A 19 -9.41 0.20 -14.11
N GLY A 20 -8.12 0.17 -13.75
CA GLY A 20 -7.43 1.29 -13.10
C GLY A 20 -6.64 2.20 -14.03
N GLU A 21 -6.81 2.12 -15.37
CA GLU A 21 -5.94 2.79 -16.36
C GLU A 21 -5.74 4.29 -16.12
N SER A 22 -6.74 4.97 -15.51
CA SER A 22 -6.70 6.42 -15.32
C SER A 22 -5.70 6.87 -14.25
N TYR A 23 -5.43 6.04 -13.24
CA TYR A 23 -4.65 6.41 -12.05
C TYR A 23 -3.41 5.54 -11.83
N LEU A 24 -3.41 4.32 -12.36
CA LEU A 24 -2.41 3.31 -12.12
C LEU A 24 -0.97 3.80 -12.31
N SER A 25 -0.72 4.61 -13.34
CA SER A 25 0.64 5.13 -13.61
C SER A 25 1.16 6.01 -12.47
N GLU A 26 0.30 6.84 -11.87
CA GLU A 26 0.67 7.71 -10.74
C GLU A 26 0.88 6.89 -9.48
N SER A 27 -0.01 5.94 -9.21
CA SER A 27 0.08 5.03 -8.09
C SER A 27 1.39 4.24 -8.09
N ILE A 28 1.76 3.59 -9.22
CA ILE A 28 3.03 2.84 -9.34
C ILE A 28 4.24 3.76 -9.16
N LYS A 29 4.24 4.95 -9.76
CA LYS A 29 5.34 5.92 -9.60
C LYS A 29 5.53 6.30 -8.14
N SER A 30 4.45 6.39 -7.36
CA SER A 30 4.54 6.69 -5.93
C SER A 30 5.21 5.58 -5.13
N VAL A 31 5.02 4.31 -5.53
CA VAL A 31 5.72 3.17 -4.96
C VAL A 31 7.20 3.19 -5.34
N LEU A 32 7.51 3.43 -6.61
CA LEU A 32 8.89 3.50 -7.10
C LEU A 32 9.71 4.63 -6.48
N SER A 33 9.05 5.69 -6.01
CA SER A 33 9.68 6.85 -5.37
C SER A 33 9.87 6.71 -3.86
N GLN A 34 9.51 5.56 -3.26
CA GLN A 34 9.68 5.37 -1.82
C GLN A 34 11.17 5.39 -1.43
N THR A 35 11.48 6.08 -0.33
CA THR A 35 12.83 6.14 0.25
C THR A 35 13.25 4.81 0.86
N TYR A 36 12.29 4.02 1.32
CA TYR A 36 12.52 2.65 1.77
C TYR A 36 12.61 1.71 0.58
N GLU A 37 13.75 1.04 0.38
CA GLU A 37 14.04 0.28 -0.86
C GLU A 37 13.65 -1.20 -0.80
N ASN A 38 13.53 -1.81 0.40
CA ASN A 38 13.27 -3.24 0.55
C ASN A 38 11.77 -3.55 0.54
N TRP A 39 11.16 -3.43 -0.63
CA TRP A 39 9.75 -3.75 -0.85
C TRP A 39 9.56 -4.62 -2.09
N GLU A 40 8.42 -5.32 -2.16
CA GLU A 40 7.85 -5.92 -3.35
C GLU A 40 6.45 -5.36 -3.60
N LEU A 41 6.01 -5.27 -4.86
CA LEU A 41 4.65 -4.90 -5.23
C LEU A 41 3.93 -6.13 -5.78
N ILE A 42 2.90 -6.58 -5.07
CA ILE A 42 1.98 -7.62 -5.53
C ILE A 42 0.82 -6.94 -6.23
N PHE A 43 0.91 -6.86 -7.56
CA PHE A 43 -0.15 -6.31 -8.39
C PHE A 43 -1.14 -7.41 -8.74
N TRP A 44 -2.34 -7.33 -8.20
CA TRP A 44 -3.42 -8.28 -8.42
C TRP A 44 -4.45 -7.71 -9.39
N ASP A 45 -4.43 -8.19 -10.65
CA ASP A 45 -5.40 -7.83 -11.68
C ASP A 45 -6.68 -8.67 -11.54
N ASN A 46 -7.73 -8.06 -11.05
CA ASN A 46 -9.05 -8.67 -10.88
C ASN A 46 -9.87 -8.61 -12.17
N LEU A 47 -9.30 -9.15 -13.26
CA LEU A 47 -9.89 -9.21 -14.62
C LEU A 47 -10.15 -7.81 -15.23
N SER A 48 -9.16 -6.94 -15.22
CA SER A 48 -9.23 -5.68 -15.97
C SER A 48 -9.41 -5.93 -17.48
N THR A 49 -10.20 -5.08 -18.11
CA THR A 49 -10.50 -5.08 -19.56
C THR A 49 -9.99 -3.82 -20.26
N ASP A 50 -9.45 -2.87 -19.49
CA ASP A 50 -8.83 -1.63 -19.94
C ASP A 50 -7.32 -1.78 -20.18
N LYS A 51 -6.58 -0.69 -20.27
CA LYS A 51 -5.13 -0.67 -20.50
C LYS A 51 -4.28 -0.86 -19.22
N SER A 52 -4.88 -1.25 -18.10
CA SER A 52 -4.13 -1.41 -16.84
C SER A 52 -2.93 -2.34 -16.97
N LYS A 53 -3.08 -3.48 -17.66
CA LYS A 53 -1.99 -4.43 -17.88
C LYS A 53 -0.87 -3.87 -18.74
N GLU A 54 -1.20 -3.13 -19.80
CA GLU A 54 -0.24 -2.48 -20.69
C GLU A 54 0.54 -1.40 -19.94
N ILE A 55 -0.15 -0.61 -19.11
CA ILE A 55 0.47 0.43 -18.27
C ILE A 55 1.46 -0.22 -17.30
N LEU A 56 1.06 -1.28 -16.58
CA LEU A 56 1.95 -2.00 -15.67
C LEU A 56 3.22 -2.50 -16.37
N LYS A 57 3.08 -3.09 -17.57
CA LYS A 57 4.22 -3.59 -18.36
C LYS A 57 5.20 -2.50 -18.80
N GLY A 58 4.78 -1.24 -18.80
CA GLY A 58 5.67 -0.10 -19.04
C GLY A 58 6.68 0.18 -17.93
N PHE A 59 6.51 -0.44 -16.76
CA PHE A 59 7.43 -0.31 -15.63
C PHE A 59 8.36 -1.53 -15.55
N SER A 60 9.67 -1.29 -15.71
CA SER A 60 10.70 -2.33 -15.68
C SER A 60 11.38 -2.35 -14.31
N ASP A 61 10.70 -2.91 -13.30
CA ASP A 61 11.25 -3.12 -11.95
C ASP A 61 10.95 -4.56 -11.52
N ASN A 62 12.00 -5.31 -11.14
CA ASN A 62 11.90 -6.72 -10.77
C ASN A 62 11.17 -6.96 -9.43
N ARG A 63 10.96 -5.92 -8.64
CA ARG A 63 10.17 -5.95 -7.41
C ARG A 63 8.66 -5.96 -7.68
N ILE A 64 8.21 -5.64 -8.91
CA ILE A 64 6.81 -5.66 -9.31
C ILE A 64 6.45 -7.07 -9.79
N LYS A 65 5.47 -7.70 -9.13
CA LYS A 65 4.97 -9.03 -9.45
C LYS A 65 3.51 -8.95 -9.90
N TYR A 66 3.22 -9.41 -11.11
CA TYR A 66 1.88 -9.39 -11.71
C TYR A 66 1.17 -10.73 -11.51
N PHE A 67 -0.02 -10.67 -10.94
CA PHE A 67 -0.94 -11.80 -10.82
C PHE A 67 -2.27 -11.44 -11.46
N LYS A 68 -2.90 -12.41 -12.12
CA LYS A 68 -4.23 -12.23 -12.72
C LYS A 68 -5.22 -13.19 -12.09
N SER A 69 -6.35 -12.66 -11.64
CA SER A 69 -7.44 -13.49 -11.14
C SER A 69 -8.01 -14.38 -12.24
N LYS A 70 -8.44 -15.60 -11.87
CA LYS A 70 -9.15 -16.51 -12.78
C LYS A 70 -10.60 -16.09 -12.96
N ASN A 71 -11.21 -15.55 -11.93
CA ASN A 71 -12.59 -15.08 -11.91
C ASN A 71 -12.64 -13.68 -11.31
N PHE A 72 -13.65 -12.90 -11.70
CA PHE A 72 -13.90 -11.63 -11.04
C PHE A 72 -14.42 -11.89 -9.62
N THR A 73 -13.84 -11.21 -8.66
CA THR A 73 -14.12 -11.38 -7.22
C THR A 73 -14.43 -10.05 -6.56
N THR A 74 -14.93 -10.08 -5.34
CA THR A 74 -15.03 -8.88 -4.51
C THR A 74 -13.64 -8.32 -4.17
N LEU A 75 -13.56 -7.05 -3.79
CA LEU A 75 -12.30 -6.43 -3.38
C LEU A 75 -11.65 -7.19 -2.21
N TYR A 76 -12.45 -7.60 -1.22
CA TYR A 76 -11.95 -8.33 -0.05
C TYR A 76 -11.36 -9.70 -0.42
N GLU A 77 -12.03 -10.42 -1.31
CA GLU A 77 -11.54 -11.71 -1.79
C GLU A 77 -10.27 -11.53 -2.63
N ALA A 78 -10.24 -10.52 -3.52
CA ALA A 78 -9.05 -10.19 -4.31
C ALA A 78 -7.86 -9.82 -3.41
N ARG A 79 -8.07 -9.03 -2.35
CA ARG A 79 -7.03 -8.73 -1.34
C ARG A 79 -6.53 -9.98 -0.64
N ASN A 80 -7.43 -10.87 -0.20
CA ASN A 80 -7.06 -12.13 0.44
C ASN A 80 -6.28 -13.08 -0.49
N LEU A 81 -6.59 -13.06 -1.79
CA LEU A 81 -5.83 -13.83 -2.78
C LEU A 81 -4.44 -13.22 -3.00
N ALA A 82 -4.35 -11.91 -3.12
CA ALA A 82 -3.09 -11.20 -3.29
C ALA A 82 -2.15 -11.36 -2.08
N ILE A 83 -2.68 -11.36 -0.85
CA ILE A 83 -1.92 -11.60 0.38
C ILE A 83 -1.22 -12.96 0.36
N LYS A 84 -1.79 -13.99 -0.26
CA LYS A 84 -1.16 -15.32 -0.35
C LYS A 84 0.12 -15.33 -1.20
N GLU A 85 0.31 -14.32 -2.04
CA GLU A 85 1.48 -14.16 -2.91
C GLU A 85 2.57 -13.28 -2.27
N THR A 86 2.33 -12.75 -1.07
CA THR A 86 3.30 -11.90 -0.34
C THR A 86 4.39 -12.72 0.31
N ASN A 87 5.62 -12.16 0.36
CA ASN A 87 6.76 -12.75 1.06
C ASN A 87 7.33 -11.82 2.13
N GLY A 88 6.77 -10.61 2.27
CA GLY A 88 7.23 -9.61 3.23
C GLY A 88 6.85 -9.93 4.67
N GLU A 89 7.67 -9.43 5.57
CA GLU A 89 7.41 -9.43 7.02
C GLU A 89 6.27 -8.47 7.35
N PHE A 90 6.15 -7.37 6.57
CA PHE A 90 5.07 -6.40 6.67
C PHE A 90 4.24 -6.40 5.39
N ILE A 91 2.94 -6.13 5.54
CA ILE A 91 1.99 -5.94 4.44
C ILE A 91 1.48 -4.49 4.48
N SER A 92 1.48 -3.83 3.33
CA SER A 92 0.87 -2.51 3.14
C SER A 92 -0.08 -2.54 1.95
N PHE A 93 -1.20 -1.83 2.04
CA PHE A 93 -2.19 -1.76 0.98
C PHE A 93 -2.12 -0.40 0.30
N LEU A 94 -2.24 -0.41 -1.04
CA LEU A 94 -2.36 0.80 -1.85
C LEU A 94 -3.42 0.54 -2.93
N ASP A 95 -4.48 1.34 -2.92
CA ASP A 95 -5.50 1.28 -3.96
C ASP A 95 -4.99 1.99 -5.24
N VAL A 96 -5.44 1.56 -6.41
CA VAL A 96 -4.90 2.02 -7.70
C VAL A 96 -5.14 3.49 -8.00
N ASP A 97 -6.10 4.10 -7.31
CA ASP A 97 -6.49 5.51 -7.40
C ASP A 97 -5.91 6.39 -6.29
N ASP A 98 -5.04 5.80 -5.44
CA ASP A 98 -4.29 6.50 -4.41
C ASP A 98 -2.80 6.60 -4.76
N TRP A 99 -2.07 7.46 -4.05
CA TRP A 99 -0.61 7.57 -4.11
C TRP A 99 0.00 7.91 -2.76
N TRP A 100 1.24 7.53 -2.59
CA TRP A 100 2.00 7.74 -1.37
C TRP A 100 2.99 8.89 -1.50
N ILE A 101 3.32 9.53 -0.36
CA ILE A 101 4.49 10.38 -0.25
C ILE A 101 5.76 9.51 -0.16
N PRO A 102 6.93 10.01 -0.59
CA PRO A 102 8.15 9.19 -0.67
C PRO A 102 8.57 8.54 0.65
N GLU A 103 8.36 9.18 1.77
CA GLU A 103 8.82 8.74 3.09
C GLU A 103 7.84 7.81 3.83
N LYS A 104 6.70 7.46 3.20
CA LYS A 104 5.63 6.73 3.88
C LYS A 104 6.08 5.38 4.43
N LEU A 105 6.70 4.54 3.63
CA LEU A 105 7.13 3.21 4.09
C LEU A 105 8.22 3.30 5.15
N GLU A 106 9.23 4.15 4.95
CA GLU A 106 10.31 4.35 5.92
C GLU A 106 9.77 4.80 7.27
N ALA A 107 8.86 5.78 7.28
CA ALA A 107 8.23 6.27 8.50
C ALA A 107 7.45 5.17 9.24
N GLN A 108 6.72 4.31 8.51
CA GLN A 108 5.91 3.25 9.10
C GLN A 108 6.77 2.07 9.59
N VAL A 109 7.80 1.67 8.85
CA VAL A 109 8.74 0.62 9.29
C VAL A 109 9.48 1.06 10.56
N ASN A 110 9.93 2.32 10.63
CA ASN A 110 10.56 2.86 11.84
C ASN A 110 9.61 2.81 13.06
N GLN A 111 8.29 2.94 12.88
CA GLN A 111 7.34 2.78 13.99
C GLN A 111 7.30 1.35 14.52
N PHE A 112 7.32 0.34 13.64
CA PHE A 112 7.40 -1.06 14.06
C PHE A 112 8.73 -1.38 14.77
N GLU A 113 9.86 -0.87 14.26
CA GLU A 113 11.18 -1.05 14.88
C GLU A 113 11.29 -0.42 16.27
N ASN A 114 10.58 0.68 16.50
CA ASN A 114 10.56 1.37 17.80
C ASN A 114 9.49 0.84 18.77
N ASN A 115 8.54 0.03 18.29
CA ASN A 115 7.42 -0.51 19.07
C ASN A 115 7.20 -1.99 18.73
N ASN A 116 7.94 -2.87 19.36
CA ASN A 116 7.93 -4.31 19.08
C ASN A 116 6.55 -4.98 19.26
N ASP A 117 5.66 -4.39 20.04
CA ASP A 117 4.29 -4.89 20.30
C ASP A 117 3.27 -4.33 19.29
N ALA A 118 3.69 -3.48 18.37
CA ALA A 118 2.79 -2.90 17.38
C ALA A 118 2.37 -3.96 16.35
N GLY A 119 1.08 -4.25 16.28
CA GLY A 119 0.50 -5.12 15.25
C GLY A 119 0.02 -4.36 14.02
N LEU A 120 -0.18 -3.04 14.13
CA LEU A 120 -0.66 -2.16 13.06
C LEU A 120 -0.04 -0.77 13.22
N VAL A 121 0.38 -0.18 12.10
CA VAL A 121 0.79 1.22 12.01
C VAL A 121 -0.01 1.89 10.90
N TYR A 122 -0.64 3.00 11.20
CA TYR A 122 -1.44 3.78 10.27
C TYR A 122 -1.18 5.28 10.44
N SER A 123 -1.60 6.07 9.48
CA SER A 123 -1.33 7.50 9.43
C SER A 123 -2.53 8.29 8.96
N LYS A 124 -2.51 9.59 9.16
CA LYS A 124 -3.40 10.50 8.44
C LYS A 124 -3.12 10.45 6.94
N TYR A 125 -4.11 10.85 6.16
CA TYR A 125 -4.03 10.90 4.70
C TYR A 125 -4.56 12.23 4.17
N PHE A 126 -4.30 12.52 2.91
CA PHE A 126 -4.86 13.68 2.24
C PHE A 126 -6.00 13.24 1.32
N LEU A 127 -7.15 13.89 1.48
CA LEU A 127 -8.20 13.86 0.47
C LEU A 127 -7.83 14.87 -0.62
N TYR A 128 -7.70 14.40 -1.86
CA TYR A 128 -7.39 15.24 -3.01
C TYR A 128 -8.62 15.44 -3.89
N ASN A 129 -8.96 16.69 -4.16
CA ASN A 129 -10.04 17.03 -5.07
C ASN A 129 -9.46 17.38 -6.44
N GLU A 130 -9.67 16.54 -7.44
CA GLU A 130 -9.11 16.71 -8.79
C GLU A 130 -9.58 17.99 -9.48
N LYS A 131 -10.83 18.41 -9.26
CA LYS A 131 -11.38 19.63 -9.90
C LYS A 131 -10.77 20.91 -9.32
N THR A 132 -10.65 20.97 -8.00
CA THR A 132 -10.16 22.17 -7.30
C THR A 132 -8.67 22.16 -7.02
N LYS A 133 -8.00 21.00 -7.22
CA LYS A 133 -6.59 20.73 -6.88
C LYS A 133 -6.26 20.96 -5.41
N LYS A 134 -7.27 20.95 -4.53
CA LYS A 134 -7.09 21.14 -3.08
C LYS A 134 -6.82 19.81 -2.40
N LYS A 135 -5.94 19.86 -1.39
CA LYS A 135 -5.65 18.76 -0.47
C LYS A 135 -6.18 19.12 0.91
N ILE A 136 -6.86 18.19 1.57
CA ILE A 136 -7.38 18.33 2.92
C ILE A 136 -6.84 17.17 3.74
N LEU A 137 -6.16 17.46 4.86
CA LEU A 137 -5.66 16.44 5.77
C LEU A 137 -6.83 15.78 6.53
N ALA A 138 -6.89 14.47 6.49
CA ALA A 138 -7.93 13.65 7.13
C ALA A 138 -7.32 12.48 7.92
N PRO A 139 -7.99 11.99 8.97
CA PRO A 139 -9.09 12.68 9.66
C PRO A 139 -8.60 13.93 10.38
N ASN A 140 -9.49 14.86 10.66
CA ASN A 140 -9.14 16.11 11.35
C ASN A 140 -8.84 15.89 12.86
N GLN A 141 -9.36 14.81 13.42
CA GLN A 141 -9.14 14.41 14.81
C GLN A 141 -7.77 13.77 15.06
N LYS A 142 -7.36 13.67 16.33
CA LYS A 142 -6.19 12.89 16.74
C LYS A 142 -6.47 11.41 16.50
N LEU A 143 -5.52 10.71 15.91
CA LEU A 143 -5.60 9.26 15.73
C LEU A 143 -5.42 8.54 17.08
N PRO A 144 -6.25 7.53 17.41
CA PRO A 144 -6.07 6.72 18.61
C PRO A 144 -4.76 5.93 18.55
N GLN A 145 -4.25 5.52 19.71
CA GLN A 145 -3.00 4.78 19.88
C GLN A 145 -3.13 3.78 21.02
N GLY A 146 -2.33 2.73 21.00
CA GLY A 146 -2.34 1.66 21.99
C GLY A 146 -3.23 0.49 21.56
N TYR A 147 -3.97 -0.09 22.49
CA TYR A 147 -4.90 -1.20 22.20
C TYR A 147 -6.22 -0.65 21.66
N ILE A 148 -6.28 -0.48 20.35
CA ILE A 148 -7.40 0.19 19.65
C ILE A 148 -8.31 -0.77 18.87
N THR A 149 -8.20 -2.08 19.10
CA THR A 149 -8.96 -3.09 18.33
C THR A 149 -10.46 -2.85 18.38
N GLU A 150 -11.00 -2.51 19.55
CA GLU A 150 -12.43 -2.23 19.71
C GLU A 150 -12.84 -0.98 18.93
N GLU A 151 -12.07 0.12 19.06
CA GLU A 151 -12.32 1.36 18.32
C GLU A 151 -12.25 1.17 16.80
N LEU A 152 -11.33 0.33 16.31
CA LEU A 152 -11.23 0.01 14.88
C LEU A 152 -12.44 -0.78 14.37
N LEU A 153 -12.95 -1.71 15.19
CA LEU A 153 -14.12 -2.52 14.83
C LEU A 153 -15.42 -1.70 14.88
N GLU A 154 -15.54 -0.76 15.83
CA GLU A 154 -16.75 0.03 16.01
C GLU A 154 -16.85 1.25 15.08
N ASN A 155 -15.74 1.91 14.80
CA ASN A 155 -15.75 3.25 14.21
C ASN A 155 -15.12 3.36 12.82
N PHE A 156 -14.62 2.28 12.21
CA PHE A 156 -13.95 2.31 10.89
C PHE A 156 -12.94 3.47 10.80
N ILE A 157 -12.00 3.54 11.75
CA ILE A 157 -11.07 4.67 11.87
C ILE A 157 -9.98 4.66 10.78
N VAL A 158 -9.85 3.56 10.07
CA VAL A 158 -8.82 3.32 9.02
C VAL A 158 -9.44 3.21 7.65
#